data_c03af8b36df9bb7bd6d982362263495e
#
_entry.id   c03af8b36df9bb7bd6d982362263495e
#
_cell.length_a   1.000
_cell.length_b   1.000
_cell.length_c   1.000
_cell.angle_alpha   90.00
_cell.angle_beta   90.00
_cell.angle_gamma   90.00
#
_symmetry.space_group_name_H-M   'P 1'
#
loop_
_entity.id
_entity.type
_entity.pdbx_description
1 polymer ?
#
loop_
_entity_poly.entity_id
_entity_poly.type
_entity_poly.pdbx_seq_one_letter_code
_entity_poly.pdbx_strand_id
1 'polypeptide(L)' 'MTAMPLSRDARTAFEHALMSAITEGRIPLNSGDFGRDTWSAIDAIARQHPEAESVLISDAYDAFDREHGQVA' A
#
# COMPACT_ATOMS: atom_id res chain seq x y z
N MET A 1 -12.83 -17.14 16.95
CA MET A 1 -12.46 -17.14 16.32
C MET A 1 -11.40 -16.62 16.48
N THR A 2 -10.75 -16.63 16.10
CA THR A 2 -9.74 -16.25 16.17
C THR A 2 -9.44 -15.15 15.69
N ALA A 3 -8.87 -14.39 16.21
CA ALA A 3 -8.60 -13.22 15.75
C ALA A 3 -7.65 -13.26 14.75
N MET A 4 -7.80 -12.58 13.77
CA MET A 4 -6.98 -12.57 12.81
C MET A 4 -5.97 -11.64 13.04
N PRO A 5 -4.83 -11.74 12.68
CA PRO A 5 -3.80 -10.79 12.80
C PRO A 5 -4.14 -9.61 12.01
N LEU A 6 -4.10 -8.47 12.63
CA LEU A 6 -4.33 -7.27 11.95
C LEU A 6 -3.35 -7.05 10.85
N SER A 7 -2.11 -7.48 11.03
CA SER A 7 -1.12 -7.22 10.03
C SER A 7 -1.44 -7.97 8.76
N ARG A 8 -2.12 -9.10 8.86
CA ARG A 8 -2.48 -9.81 7.69
C ARG A 8 -3.52 -9.09 6.90
N ASP A 9 -4.52 -8.53 7.57
CA ASP A 9 -5.54 -7.78 6.90
C ASP A 9 -4.96 -6.51 6.32
N ALA A 10 -4.07 -5.86 7.04
CA ALA A 10 -3.47 -4.64 6.54
C ALA A 10 -2.64 -4.91 5.30
N ARG A 11 -1.94 -6.03 5.29
CA ARG A 11 -1.13 -6.37 4.15
C ARG A 11 -1.98 -6.65 2.92
N THR A 12 -3.07 -7.35 3.10
CA THR A 12 -3.96 -7.63 1.99
C THR A 12 -4.55 -6.35 1.43
N ALA A 13 -4.97 -5.45 2.31
CA ALA A 13 -5.51 -4.18 1.87
C ALA A 13 -4.46 -3.34 1.17
N PHE A 14 -3.24 -3.37 1.68
CA PHE A 14 -2.14 -2.63 1.06
C PHE A 14 -1.88 -3.15 -0.35
N GLU A 15 -1.81 -4.46 -0.50
CA GLU A 15 -1.53 -5.03 -1.80
C GLU A 15 -2.64 -4.74 -2.79
N HIS A 16 -3.86 -4.72 -2.32
CA HIS A 16 -4.98 -4.41 -3.18
C HIS A 16 -4.91 -2.96 -3.64
N ALA A 17 -4.62 -2.05 -2.73
CA ALA A 17 -4.51 -0.65 -3.08
C ALA A 17 -3.32 -0.40 -4.02
N LEU A 18 -2.22 -1.07 -3.75
CA LEU A 18 -1.04 -0.93 -4.57
C LEU A 18 -1.32 -1.43 -5.98
N MET A 19 -1.97 -2.57 -6.09
CA MET A 19 -2.27 -3.12 -7.38
C MET A 19 -3.22 -2.20 -8.17
N SER A 20 -4.21 -1.61 -7.51
CA SER A 20 -5.10 -0.67 -8.18
C SER A 20 -4.34 0.55 -8.65
N ALA A 21 -3.39 1.03 -7.87
CA ALA A 21 -2.60 2.17 -8.28
C ALA A 21 -1.75 1.84 -9.49
N ILE A 22 -1.19 0.64 -9.52
CA ILE A 22 -0.33 0.22 -10.61
C ILE A 22 -1.12 -0.03 -11.88
N THR A 23 -2.24 -0.69 -11.76
CA THR A 23 -2.96 -1.13 -12.96
C THR A 23 -4.02 -0.15 -13.42
N GLU A 24 -4.56 0.62 -12.51
CA GLU A 24 -5.65 1.53 -12.86
C GLU A 24 -5.37 2.98 -12.61
N GLY A 25 -4.32 3.27 -11.92
CA GLY A 25 -3.98 4.66 -11.63
C GLY A 25 -4.89 5.29 -10.61
N ARG A 26 -5.49 4.50 -9.73
CA ARG A 26 -6.36 5.05 -8.71
C ARG A 26 -6.28 4.26 -7.44
N ILE A 27 -6.74 4.84 -6.37
CA ILE A 27 -6.71 4.23 -5.07
C ILE A 27 -8.14 3.96 -4.64
N PRO A 28 -8.46 2.73 -4.25
CA PRO A 28 -9.82 2.41 -3.82
C PRO A 28 -10.19 3.20 -2.58
N LEU A 29 -11.44 3.60 -2.49
CA LEU A 29 -11.88 4.41 -1.38
C LEU A 29 -11.82 3.70 -0.05
N ASN A 30 -12.05 2.43 -0.02
CA ASN A 30 -12.04 1.71 1.23
C ASN A 30 -10.85 0.83 1.38
N SER A 31 -9.70 1.37 1.17
CA SER A 31 -8.52 0.59 1.17
C SER A 31 -7.95 0.27 2.50
N GLY A 32 -8.37 0.91 3.52
CA GLY A 32 -7.82 0.61 4.82
C GLY A 32 -7.12 1.78 5.41
N ASP A 33 -6.57 1.56 6.60
CA ASP A 33 -6.05 2.61 7.34
C ASP A 33 -4.59 2.54 7.33
N PHE A 34 -3.93 3.15 6.42
CA PHE A 34 -2.49 3.12 6.32
C PHE A 34 -1.91 4.41 6.87
N GLY A 35 -0.65 4.40 7.14
CA GLY A 35 0.02 5.58 7.59
C GLY A 35 0.23 6.57 6.46
N ARG A 36 0.67 7.74 6.81
CA ARG A 36 0.85 8.80 5.85
C ARG A 36 1.86 8.46 4.77
N ASP A 37 2.96 7.84 5.15
CA ASP A 37 4.00 7.53 4.18
C ASP A 37 3.54 6.47 3.19
N THR A 38 2.80 5.49 3.68
CA THR A 38 2.27 4.45 2.81
C THR A 38 1.31 5.06 1.80
N TRP A 39 0.41 5.92 2.27
CA TRP A 39 -0.54 6.56 1.38
C TRP A 39 0.16 7.46 0.36
N SER A 40 1.18 8.19 0.79
CA SER A 40 1.93 9.02 -0.12
C SER A 40 2.59 8.21 -1.20
N ALA A 41 3.14 7.06 -0.84
CA ALA A 41 3.82 6.22 -1.81
C ALA A 41 2.83 5.65 -2.82
N ILE A 42 1.68 5.20 -2.35
CA ILE A 42 0.68 4.65 -3.24
C ILE A 42 0.13 5.74 -4.16
N ASP A 43 -0.06 6.92 -3.62
CA ASP A 43 -0.55 8.04 -4.41
C ASP A 43 0.44 8.41 -5.52
N ALA A 44 1.72 8.37 -5.21
CA ALA A 44 2.73 8.66 -6.21
C ALA A 44 2.67 7.65 -7.35
N ILE A 45 2.46 6.38 -7.01
CA ILE A 45 2.34 5.36 -8.04
C ILE A 45 1.12 5.61 -8.91
N ALA A 46 0.00 5.95 -8.28
CA ALA A 46 -1.21 6.20 -9.05
C ALA A 46 -1.04 7.39 -9.99
N ARG A 47 -0.32 8.40 -9.53
CA ARG A 47 -0.08 9.57 -10.37
C ARG A 47 0.85 9.29 -11.53
N GLN A 48 1.70 8.29 -11.38
CA GLN A 48 2.63 7.96 -12.43
C GLN A 48 2.08 6.93 -13.40
N HIS A 49 0.92 6.41 -13.11
CA HIS A 49 0.30 5.43 -13.97
C HIS A 49 0.20 6.00 -15.39
N PRO A 50 0.44 5.23 -16.41
CA PRO A 50 0.72 3.78 -16.39
C PRO A 50 2.19 3.43 -16.28
N GLU A 51 3.03 4.39 -16.11
CA GLU A 51 4.44 4.13 -16.11
C GLU A 51 5.12 4.27 -14.77
N ALA A 52 4.52 3.76 -13.75
CA ALA A 52 5.11 3.82 -12.43
C ALA A 52 6.42 3.05 -12.41
N GLU A 53 7.44 3.67 -11.86
CA GLU A 53 8.74 3.03 -11.83
C GLU A 53 8.83 2.06 -10.68
N SER A 54 9.67 1.05 -10.83
CA SER A 54 9.80 0.06 -9.78
C SER A 54 10.31 0.65 -8.47
N VAL A 55 11.05 1.75 -8.53
CA VAL A 55 11.51 2.35 -7.30
C VAL A 55 10.34 2.89 -6.49
N LEU A 56 9.28 3.35 -7.15
CA LEU A 56 8.11 3.81 -6.43
C LEU A 56 7.41 2.65 -5.74
N ILE A 57 7.37 1.51 -6.39
CA ILE A 57 6.76 0.34 -5.81
C ILE A 57 7.56 -0.11 -4.59
N SER A 58 8.87 -0.11 -4.71
CA SER A 58 9.72 -0.47 -3.62
C SER A 58 9.55 0.49 -2.45
N ASP A 59 9.42 1.77 -2.74
CA ASP A 59 9.19 2.76 -1.70
C ASP A 59 7.88 2.51 -0.97
N ALA A 60 6.86 2.07 -1.69
CA ALA A 60 5.58 1.78 -1.08
C ALA A 60 5.71 0.61 -0.10
N TYR A 61 6.43 -0.43 -0.48
CA TYR A 61 6.64 -1.55 0.42
C TYR A 61 7.46 -1.12 1.64
N ASP A 62 8.46 -0.30 1.43
CA ASP A 62 9.27 0.18 2.54
C ASP A 62 8.44 1.02 3.50
N ALA A 63 7.60 1.88 2.98
CA ALA A 63 6.76 2.72 3.81
C ALA A 63 5.78 1.87 4.61
N PHE A 64 5.19 0.87 3.94
CA PHE A 64 4.25 0.00 4.62
C PHE A 64 4.94 -0.77 5.73
N ASP A 65 6.13 -1.28 5.47
CA ASP A 65 6.87 -2.01 6.47
C ASP A 65 7.22 -1.13 7.65
N ARG A 66 7.62 0.11 7.40
CA ARG A 66 7.95 1.01 8.48
C ARG A 66 6.76 1.33 9.34
N GLU A 67 5.61 1.48 8.72
CA GLU A 67 4.43 1.94 9.45
C GLU A 67 3.59 0.82 10.01
N HIS A 68 3.65 -0.37 9.42
CA HIS A 68 2.75 -1.41 9.84
C HIS A 68 3.41 -2.74 10.10
N GLY A 69 4.59 -2.96 9.58
CA GLY A 69 5.10 -4.24 9.65
C GLY A 69 6.05 -4.56 10.61
N GLN A 70 6.60 -3.80 11.17
CA GLN A 70 7.54 -4.07 11.83
C GLN A 70 7.47 -4.60 12.93
N VAL A 71 7.66 -5.19 13.28
CA VAL A 71 7.48 -5.71 14.23
C VAL A 71 8.42 -6.02 14.86
N ALA A 72 8.99 -5.93 14.99
CA ALA A 72 10.00 -6.16 15.54
C ALA A 72 10.14 -6.89 16.27
#